data_07ef503643176e799460d8adc582558c
#
_entry.id   07ef503643176e799460d8adc582558c
#
_cell.length_a   1.000
_cell.length_b   1.000
_cell.length_c   1.000
_cell.angle_alpha   90.00
_cell.angle_beta   90.00
_cell.angle_gamma   90.00
#
_symmetry.space_group_name_H-M   'P 1'
#
loop_
_entity.id
_entity.type
_entity.pdbx_description
1 polymer ?
#
loop_
_entity_poly.entity_id
_entity_poly.type
_entity_poly.pdbx_seq_one_letter_code
_entity_poly.pdbx_strand_id
1 'polypeptide(L)'
;MKKHISSLIFLVLAGLSTNAFSQTIPVFKDGQAQVLEVFSNPENWIREDLWVETEFDTDGDGRPDRMHVAVTRPQQTETEGLKLPVVYETSPYYAGTAGMARGLFWDVKHELGETPPPRTHVNVTRRSNRPIISNSQIRTWVPRGYIVVHSSSPGTGLSDGSPTVGGDNESLAPKAVIEWLSGKSNGYKEREGNEKVEAYWSTGKVGMTLSLIHI
;
A
#
# COMPACT_ATOMS: atom_id res chain seq x y z
N MET A 1 59.12 51.22 27.01
CA MET A 1 59.08 49.85 26.48
C MET A 1 57.66 49.30 26.59
N LYS A 2 56.88 49.33 25.53
CA LYS A 2 55.51 48.74 25.46
C LYS A 2 55.59 47.46 24.68
N LYS A 3 55.27 46.30 25.33
CA LYS A 3 55.19 45.02 24.71
C LYS A 3 53.76 44.86 24.12
N HIS A 4 53.68 44.69 22.83
CA HIS A 4 52.46 44.28 22.15
C HIS A 4 52.36 42.75 22.18
N ILE A 5 51.33 42.21 22.83
CA ILE A 5 50.98 40.82 22.80
C ILE A 5 49.94 40.67 21.69
N SER A 6 50.38 40.03 20.59
CA SER A 6 49.48 39.70 19.48
C SER A 6 48.78 38.39 19.81
N SER A 7 47.47 38.46 20.04
CA SER A 7 46.62 37.30 20.30
C SER A 7 46.20 36.68 18.96
N LEU A 8 46.72 35.54 18.64
CA LEU A 8 46.36 34.78 17.45
C LEU A 8 45.12 33.92 17.72
N ILE A 9 43.99 34.35 17.22
CA ILE A 9 42.72 33.58 17.34
C ILE A 9 42.74 32.57 16.22
N PHE A 10 42.90 31.28 16.56
CA PHE A 10 42.66 30.13 15.65
C PHE A 10 41.17 29.88 15.52
N LEU A 11 40.60 30.26 14.40
CA LEU A 11 39.25 29.92 14.02
C LEU A 11 39.26 28.50 13.46
N VAL A 12 38.87 27.51 14.26
CA VAL A 12 38.63 26.14 13.80
C VAL A 12 37.27 26.12 13.11
N LEU A 13 37.26 26.24 11.79
CA LEU A 13 36.05 25.89 11.01
C LEU A 13 35.90 24.36 11.05
N ALA A 14 35.02 23.86 11.93
CA ALA A 14 34.51 22.50 11.85
C ALA A 14 33.61 22.44 10.61
N GLY A 15 34.17 21.97 9.51
CA GLY A 15 33.40 21.64 8.31
C GLY A 15 32.43 20.50 8.61
N LEU A 16 31.18 20.81 8.89
CA LEU A 16 30.08 19.88 8.81
C LEU A 16 29.91 19.51 7.33
N SER A 17 30.58 18.46 6.90
CA SER A 17 30.29 17.80 5.64
C SER A 17 28.90 17.15 5.79
N THR A 18 27.85 17.89 5.46
CA THR A 18 26.56 17.30 5.14
C THR A 18 26.77 16.49 3.87
N ASN A 19 26.93 15.18 4.02
CA ASN A 19 26.77 14.27 2.91
C ASN A 19 25.29 14.37 2.48
N ALA A 20 25.00 15.32 1.62
CA ALA A 20 23.76 15.34 0.86
C ALA A 20 23.83 14.14 -0.08
N PHE A 21 23.31 13.01 0.35
CA PHE A 21 23.01 11.91 -0.54
C PHE A 21 21.91 12.38 -1.49
N SER A 22 22.32 12.98 -2.61
CA SER A 22 21.46 13.11 -3.77
C SER A 22 21.34 11.73 -4.42
N GLN A 23 20.74 10.81 -3.70
CA GLN A 23 20.51 9.48 -4.24
C GLN A 23 19.17 9.50 -4.96
N THR A 24 19.22 9.48 -6.29
CA THR A 24 18.03 9.26 -7.09
C THR A 24 17.60 7.80 -6.86
N ILE A 25 16.57 7.61 -6.08
CA ILE A 25 15.98 6.28 -5.79
C ILE A 25 14.63 6.21 -6.49
N PRO A 26 14.29 5.12 -7.16
CA PRO A 26 15.05 3.87 -7.36
C PRO A 26 16.22 4.00 -8.36
N VAL A 27 17.22 3.13 -8.20
CA VAL A 27 18.37 3.02 -9.08
C VAL A 27 18.06 2.11 -10.26
N PHE A 28 18.33 2.55 -11.49
CA PHE A 28 18.13 1.77 -12.69
C PHE A 28 19.45 1.39 -13.37
N LYS A 29 19.54 0.15 -13.84
CA LYS A 29 20.58 -0.34 -14.73
C LYS A 29 19.92 -1.13 -15.86
N ASP A 30 20.26 -0.78 -17.09
CA ASP A 30 19.68 -1.42 -18.31
C ASP A 30 18.15 -1.43 -18.31
N GLY A 31 17.51 -0.34 -17.84
CA GLY A 31 16.06 -0.20 -17.74
C GLY A 31 15.40 -0.96 -16.58
N GLN A 32 16.18 -1.64 -15.75
CA GLN A 32 15.66 -2.44 -14.63
C GLN A 32 16.00 -1.80 -13.28
N ALA A 33 15.01 -1.70 -12.39
CA ALA A 33 15.21 -1.25 -11.02
C ALA A 33 16.07 -2.26 -10.25
N GLN A 34 17.16 -1.78 -9.65
CA GLN A 34 18.14 -2.60 -8.95
C GLN A 34 17.74 -2.83 -7.48
N VAL A 35 18.06 -4.01 -6.96
CA VAL A 35 17.95 -4.29 -5.53
C VAL A 35 19.02 -3.50 -4.78
N LEU A 36 18.61 -2.80 -3.72
CA LEU A 36 19.48 -2.02 -2.84
C LEU A 36 19.55 -2.73 -1.48
N GLU A 37 20.75 -3.08 -1.06
CA GLU A 37 20.97 -3.82 0.19
C GLU A 37 20.38 -3.08 1.40
N VAL A 38 20.46 -1.76 1.41
CA VAL A 38 19.91 -0.90 2.49
C VAL A 38 18.41 -1.07 2.72
N PHE A 39 17.66 -1.54 1.72
CA PHE A 39 16.21 -1.81 1.81
C PHE A 39 15.86 -3.29 1.85
N SER A 40 16.86 -4.18 1.83
CA SER A 40 16.62 -5.62 1.60
C SER A 40 16.24 -6.41 2.85
N ASN A 41 16.43 -5.84 4.06
CA ASN A 41 16.05 -6.52 5.29
C ASN A 41 14.55 -6.31 5.62
N PRO A 42 13.70 -7.37 5.55
CA PRO A 42 12.27 -7.26 5.81
C PRO A 42 11.90 -6.88 7.26
N GLU A 43 12.81 -7.04 8.22
CA GLU A 43 12.59 -6.66 9.61
C GLU A 43 12.61 -5.14 9.80
N ASN A 44 13.28 -4.44 8.89
CA ASN A 44 13.36 -2.99 8.89
C ASN A 44 12.24 -2.32 8.06
N TRP A 45 11.26 -3.09 7.58
CA TRP A 45 10.14 -2.52 6.85
C TRP A 45 9.02 -2.10 7.78
N ILE A 46 8.55 -0.89 7.61
CA ILE A 46 7.36 -0.39 8.30
C ILE A 46 6.13 -0.94 7.59
N ARG A 47 5.18 -1.44 8.38
CA ARG A 47 3.90 -1.99 7.92
C ARG A 47 2.78 -1.33 8.67
N GLU A 48 1.86 -0.73 7.91
CA GLU A 48 0.75 0.04 8.46
C GLU A 48 -0.54 -0.40 7.79
N ASP A 49 -1.61 -0.48 8.57
CA ASP A 49 -2.98 -0.62 8.08
C ASP A 49 -3.67 0.72 8.30
N LEU A 50 -4.26 1.28 7.24
CA LEU A 50 -4.85 2.61 7.17
C LEU A 50 -6.17 2.54 6.43
N TRP A 51 -6.97 3.61 6.51
CA TRP A 51 -8.25 3.72 5.82
C TRP A 51 -8.31 5.00 5.00
N VAL A 52 -8.56 4.89 3.70
CA VAL A 52 -8.66 6.02 2.77
C VAL A 52 -10.11 6.29 2.43
N GLU A 53 -10.52 7.52 2.64
CA GLU A 53 -11.88 8.00 2.40
C GLU A 53 -12.13 8.21 0.90
N THR A 54 -13.29 7.75 0.45
CA THR A 54 -13.77 7.91 -0.92
C THR A 54 -14.76 9.08 -1.03
N GLU A 55 -15.28 9.30 -2.23
CA GLU A 55 -16.31 10.32 -2.49
C GLU A 55 -17.73 9.73 -2.51
N PHE A 56 -17.90 8.45 -2.19
CA PHE A 56 -19.18 7.74 -2.27
C PHE A 56 -19.53 7.04 -0.96
N ASP A 57 -20.83 6.79 -0.79
CA ASP A 57 -21.46 6.01 0.27
C ASP A 57 -22.34 4.96 -0.41
N THR A 58 -21.89 3.72 -0.46
CA THR A 58 -22.57 2.64 -1.20
C THR A 58 -23.35 1.69 -0.31
N ASP A 59 -23.17 1.75 1.01
CA ASP A 59 -23.96 0.99 1.97
C ASP A 59 -25.08 1.81 2.63
N GLY A 60 -25.10 3.14 2.38
CA GLY A 60 -26.17 4.04 2.80
C GLY A 60 -26.14 4.38 4.29
N ASP A 61 -25.00 4.29 4.95
CA ASP A 61 -24.86 4.61 6.37
C ASP A 61 -24.73 6.11 6.65
N GLY A 62 -24.65 6.94 5.61
CA GLY A 62 -24.55 8.40 5.67
C GLY A 62 -23.11 8.90 5.81
N ARG A 63 -22.11 8.07 5.58
CA ARG A 63 -20.70 8.41 5.60
C ARG A 63 -20.02 7.98 4.31
N PRO A 64 -19.01 8.71 3.84
CA PRO A 64 -18.17 8.22 2.75
C PRO A 64 -17.50 6.89 3.11
N ASP A 65 -17.55 5.93 2.19
CA ASP A 65 -16.90 4.64 2.36
C ASP A 65 -15.38 4.80 2.52
N ARG A 66 -14.77 4.03 3.41
CA ARG A 66 -13.33 4.00 3.62
C ARG A 66 -12.72 2.70 3.16
N MET A 67 -11.70 2.80 2.32
CA MET A 67 -10.97 1.65 1.80
C MET A 67 -9.84 1.25 2.75
N HIS A 68 -9.82 -0.02 3.14
CA HIS A 68 -8.73 -0.60 3.92
C HIS A 68 -7.47 -0.71 3.07
N VAL A 69 -6.38 -0.13 3.53
CA VAL A 69 -5.10 -0.02 2.83
C VAL A 69 -3.98 -0.54 3.72
N ALA A 70 -3.18 -1.48 3.19
CA ALA A 70 -1.95 -1.93 3.83
C ALA A 70 -0.74 -1.33 3.11
N VAL A 71 0.11 -0.63 3.86
CA VAL A 71 1.35 0.00 3.38
C VAL A 71 2.54 -0.80 3.85
N THR A 72 3.49 -1.08 2.96
CA THR A 72 4.82 -1.60 3.32
C THR A 72 5.89 -0.71 2.71
N ARG A 73 6.74 -0.13 3.55
CA ARG A 73 7.77 0.85 3.16
C ARG A 73 9.10 0.63 3.89
N PRO A 74 10.24 0.99 3.30
CA PRO A 74 11.52 0.98 4.01
C PRO A 74 11.50 1.94 5.22
N GLN A 75 12.19 1.57 6.31
CA GLN A 75 12.26 2.42 7.51
C GLN A 75 12.86 3.79 7.24
N GLN A 76 13.71 3.94 6.22
CA GLN A 76 14.33 5.21 5.84
C GLN A 76 13.31 6.28 5.41
N THR A 77 12.10 5.88 5.04
CA THR A 77 11.00 6.83 4.82
C THR A 77 10.57 7.54 6.10
N GLU A 78 10.82 6.95 7.26
CA GLU A 78 10.58 7.53 8.59
C GLU A 78 11.85 8.18 9.15
N THR A 79 12.95 7.44 9.17
CA THR A 79 14.17 7.84 9.88
C THR A 79 14.97 8.92 9.15
N GLU A 80 14.84 9.00 7.82
CA GLU A 80 15.61 9.90 6.96
C GLU A 80 14.71 10.85 6.14
N GLY A 81 13.37 10.74 6.28
CA GLY A 81 12.41 11.52 5.51
C GLY A 81 12.43 11.22 4.02
N LEU A 82 12.88 10.02 3.64
CA LEU A 82 12.97 9.60 2.25
C LEU A 82 11.58 9.45 1.62
N LYS A 83 11.39 10.05 0.44
CA LYS A 83 10.17 9.90 -0.36
C LYS A 83 10.42 8.95 -1.52
N LEU A 84 9.54 7.97 -1.68
CA LEU A 84 9.67 6.92 -2.69
C LEU A 84 8.43 6.83 -3.58
N PRO A 85 8.58 6.34 -4.83
CA PRO A 85 7.45 6.01 -5.68
C PRO A 85 6.71 4.79 -5.15
N VAL A 86 5.45 4.65 -5.54
CA VAL A 86 4.55 3.62 -5.02
C VAL A 86 4.20 2.62 -6.12
N VAL A 87 4.22 1.34 -5.77
CA VAL A 87 3.55 0.26 -6.49
C VAL A 87 2.28 -0.08 -5.73
N TYR A 88 1.13 0.13 -6.37
CA TYR A 88 -0.17 -0.04 -5.77
C TYR A 88 -0.92 -1.21 -6.40
N GLU A 89 -1.40 -2.13 -5.58
CA GLU A 89 -2.24 -3.27 -5.97
C GLU A 89 -3.59 -3.17 -5.26
N THR A 90 -4.68 -3.22 -6.02
CA THR A 90 -6.05 -3.34 -5.49
C THR A 90 -6.65 -4.67 -5.88
N SER A 91 -7.49 -5.24 -5.02
CA SER A 91 -8.12 -6.52 -5.30
C SER A 91 -9.38 -6.74 -4.45
N PRO A 92 -10.42 -7.39 -5.01
CA PRO A 92 -11.54 -7.91 -4.22
C PRO A 92 -11.14 -9.16 -3.40
N TYR A 93 -9.98 -9.74 -3.70
CA TYR A 93 -9.46 -10.95 -3.05
C TYR A 93 -8.43 -10.56 -1.99
N TYR A 94 -8.87 -10.38 -0.76
CA TYR A 94 -7.96 -10.15 0.37
C TYR A 94 -7.40 -11.47 0.93
N ALA A 95 -6.41 -11.39 1.79
CA ALA A 95 -5.71 -12.57 2.31
C ALA A 95 -6.63 -13.59 3.01
N GLY A 96 -7.79 -13.16 3.51
CA GLY A 96 -8.78 -14.04 4.10
C GLY A 96 -9.43 -15.01 3.11
N THR A 97 -9.48 -14.65 1.83
CA THR A 97 -10.06 -15.46 0.74
C THR A 97 -9.00 -16.12 -0.13
N ALA A 98 -7.73 -15.72 -0.01
CA ALA A 98 -6.64 -16.33 -0.76
C ALA A 98 -6.47 -17.81 -0.39
N GLY A 99 -6.34 -18.66 -1.40
CA GLY A 99 -6.22 -20.12 -1.21
C GLY A 99 -7.51 -20.77 -0.76
N MET A 100 -8.63 -20.29 -1.23
CA MET A 100 -9.95 -20.82 -0.92
C MET A 100 -10.05 -22.33 -1.14
N ALA A 101 -10.78 -22.99 -0.24
CA ALA A 101 -10.98 -24.42 -0.25
C ALA A 101 -11.62 -24.89 -1.57
N ARG A 102 -11.23 -26.10 -1.99
CA ARG A 102 -11.96 -26.83 -3.03
C ARG A 102 -13.46 -26.88 -2.64
N GLY A 103 -14.34 -26.53 -3.58
CA GLY A 103 -15.78 -26.54 -3.36
C GLY A 103 -16.44 -25.16 -3.26
N LEU A 104 -15.65 -24.07 -3.31
CA LEU A 104 -16.20 -22.72 -3.54
C LEU A 104 -16.67 -22.52 -4.98
N PHE A 105 -16.08 -23.25 -5.91
CA PHE A 105 -16.55 -23.32 -7.28
C PHE A 105 -17.61 -24.40 -7.39
N TRP A 106 -18.76 -24.03 -7.91
CA TRP A 106 -19.84 -24.96 -8.18
C TRP A 106 -19.54 -25.68 -9.50
N ASP A 107 -18.96 -26.88 -9.40
CA ASP A 107 -18.76 -27.79 -10.54
C ASP A 107 -19.98 -28.70 -10.66
N VAL A 108 -20.88 -28.35 -11.55
CA VAL A 108 -22.11 -29.10 -11.78
C VAL A 108 -21.89 -30.07 -12.94
N LYS A 109 -21.79 -31.34 -12.60
CA LYS A 109 -21.81 -32.43 -13.58
C LYS A 109 -23.23 -32.96 -13.71
N HIS A 110 -23.96 -32.46 -14.68
CA HIS A 110 -25.30 -32.96 -15.03
C HIS A 110 -25.54 -32.76 -16.53
N GLU A 111 -26.44 -33.58 -17.10
CA GLU A 111 -26.84 -33.45 -18.48
C GLU A 111 -27.76 -32.24 -18.69
N LEU A 112 -27.69 -31.68 -19.92
CA LEU A 112 -28.54 -30.54 -20.28
C LEU A 112 -30.03 -30.93 -20.20
N GLY A 113 -30.80 -30.16 -19.40
CA GLY A 113 -32.20 -30.40 -19.19
C GLY A 113 -32.55 -31.20 -17.91
N GLU A 114 -31.54 -31.73 -17.24
CA GLU A 114 -31.74 -32.35 -15.91
C GLU A 114 -31.72 -31.29 -14.81
N THR A 115 -32.34 -31.60 -13.67
CA THR A 115 -32.27 -30.74 -12.50
C THR A 115 -30.86 -30.82 -11.90
N PRO A 116 -30.13 -29.70 -11.77
CA PRO A 116 -28.79 -29.72 -11.17
C PRO A 116 -28.87 -30.19 -9.72
N PRO A 117 -27.82 -30.88 -9.22
CA PRO A 117 -27.76 -31.28 -7.83
C PRO A 117 -27.81 -30.06 -6.88
N PRO A 118 -28.33 -30.23 -5.65
CA PRO A 118 -28.41 -29.17 -4.69
C PRO A 118 -27.02 -28.56 -4.44
N ARG A 119 -26.95 -27.22 -4.42
CA ARG A 119 -25.71 -26.50 -4.10
C ARG A 119 -25.40 -26.68 -2.62
N THR A 120 -24.24 -27.24 -2.32
CA THR A 120 -23.67 -27.23 -0.97
C THR A 120 -22.93 -25.93 -0.74
N HIS A 121 -23.33 -25.19 0.31
CA HIS A 121 -22.59 -24.01 0.74
C HIS A 121 -21.40 -24.42 1.58
N VAL A 122 -20.20 -24.01 1.16
CA VAL A 122 -18.98 -24.22 1.92
C VAL A 122 -18.80 -23.08 2.92
N ASN A 123 -18.54 -23.42 4.18
CA ASN A 123 -18.20 -22.40 5.17
C ASN A 123 -16.85 -21.75 4.81
N VAL A 124 -16.88 -20.46 4.55
CA VAL A 124 -15.67 -19.67 4.30
C VAL A 124 -15.10 -19.20 5.63
N THR A 125 -14.00 -19.78 6.04
CA THR A 125 -13.28 -19.32 7.23
C THR A 125 -12.31 -18.21 6.83
N ARG A 126 -12.48 -17.02 7.38
CA ARG A 126 -11.54 -15.91 7.20
C ARG A 126 -10.24 -16.22 7.93
N ARG A 127 -9.14 -16.25 7.19
CA ARG A 127 -7.79 -16.48 7.72
C ARG A 127 -7.10 -15.20 8.15
N SER A 128 -7.41 -14.10 7.49
CA SER A 128 -6.82 -12.78 7.72
C SER A 128 -7.73 -11.70 7.14
N ASN A 129 -7.69 -10.49 7.69
CA ASN A 129 -8.38 -9.33 7.15
C ASN A 129 -7.45 -8.41 6.31
N ARG A 130 -6.18 -8.80 6.16
CA ARG A 130 -5.20 -8.00 5.41
C ARG A 130 -5.57 -7.97 3.92
N PRO A 131 -5.46 -6.80 3.25
CA PRO A 131 -5.72 -6.68 1.81
C PRO A 131 -4.65 -7.37 0.95
N ILE A 132 -3.55 -7.82 1.55
CA ILE A 132 -2.41 -8.45 0.87
C ILE A 132 -2.74 -9.90 0.55
N ILE A 133 -2.86 -10.24 -0.72
CA ILE A 133 -3.11 -11.61 -1.20
C ILE A 133 -1.82 -12.42 -1.15
N SER A 134 -0.71 -11.83 -1.61
CA SER A 134 0.62 -12.43 -1.59
C SER A 134 1.69 -11.40 -1.28
N ASN A 135 2.83 -11.87 -0.79
CA ASN A 135 3.99 -11.00 -0.53
C ASN A 135 4.86 -10.76 -1.78
N SER A 136 4.44 -11.18 -2.97
CA SER A 136 5.25 -11.11 -4.20
C SER A 136 5.64 -9.66 -4.54
N GLN A 137 4.69 -8.74 -4.52
CA GLN A 137 4.94 -7.33 -4.81
C GLN A 137 5.90 -6.72 -3.77
N ILE A 138 5.65 -6.98 -2.48
CA ILE A 138 6.48 -6.47 -1.39
C ILE A 138 7.92 -6.95 -1.54
N ARG A 139 8.14 -8.26 -1.75
CA ARG A 139 9.48 -8.85 -1.92
C ARG A 139 10.21 -8.34 -3.16
N THR A 140 9.46 -8.00 -4.20
CA THR A 140 10.04 -7.51 -5.45
C THR A 140 10.40 -6.04 -5.37
N TRP A 141 9.50 -5.20 -4.88
CA TRP A 141 9.60 -3.76 -5.07
C TRP A 141 10.19 -3.01 -3.88
N VAL A 142 9.94 -3.43 -2.63
CA VAL A 142 10.50 -2.72 -1.47
C VAL A 142 12.03 -2.72 -1.49
N PRO A 143 12.72 -3.85 -1.77
CA PRO A 143 14.18 -3.84 -1.90
C PRO A 143 14.72 -2.98 -3.05
N ARG A 144 13.86 -2.57 -3.98
CA ARG A 144 14.23 -1.72 -5.14
C ARG A 144 13.94 -0.24 -4.94
N GLY A 145 13.57 0.15 -3.72
CA GLY A 145 13.30 1.55 -3.37
C GLY A 145 11.91 2.02 -3.77
N TYR A 146 10.93 1.12 -3.69
CA TYR A 146 9.52 1.45 -3.82
C TYR A 146 8.77 1.21 -2.52
N ILE A 147 7.68 1.92 -2.35
CA ILE A 147 6.67 1.61 -1.36
C ILE A 147 5.64 0.70 -2.02
N VAL A 148 5.16 -0.30 -1.30
CA VAL A 148 4.11 -1.19 -1.81
C VAL A 148 2.84 -0.97 -0.99
N VAL A 149 1.77 -0.68 -1.70
CA VAL A 149 0.44 -0.41 -1.14
C VAL A 149 -0.54 -1.43 -1.70
N HIS A 150 -1.33 -2.03 -0.81
CA HIS A 150 -2.43 -2.91 -1.18
C HIS A 150 -3.72 -2.35 -0.63
N SER A 151 -4.82 -2.50 -1.36
CA SER A 151 -6.15 -2.21 -0.83
C SER A 151 -7.16 -3.31 -1.13
N SER A 152 -8.16 -3.44 -0.27
CA SER A 152 -9.35 -4.24 -0.55
C SER A 152 -10.36 -3.38 -1.30
N SER A 153 -11.07 -3.99 -2.27
CA SER A 153 -12.17 -3.35 -2.98
C SER A 153 -13.35 -3.02 -2.04
N PRO A 154 -14.27 -2.11 -2.42
CA PRO A 154 -15.45 -1.78 -1.63
C PRO A 154 -16.22 -3.03 -1.16
N GLY A 155 -16.66 -3.04 0.08
CA GLY A 155 -17.41 -4.14 0.68
C GLY A 155 -16.63 -5.45 0.87
N THR A 156 -15.29 -5.44 0.70
CA THR A 156 -14.45 -6.62 0.90
C THR A 156 -13.41 -6.38 2.02
N GLY A 157 -13.01 -7.45 2.69
CA GLY A 157 -12.04 -7.36 3.79
C GLY A 157 -12.54 -6.50 4.93
N LEU A 158 -11.83 -5.38 5.18
CA LEU A 158 -12.21 -4.35 6.15
C LEU A 158 -12.57 -3.01 5.46
N SER A 159 -12.70 -2.98 4.14
CA SER A 159 -13.22 -1.82 3.42
C SER A 159 -14.71 -1.66 3.66
N ASP A 160 -15.16 -0.41 3.74
CA ASP A 160 -16.58 -0.06 3.82
C ASP A 160 -17.28 -0.26 2.46
N GLY A 161 -18.58 -0.10 2.48
CA GLY A 161 -19.43 -0.10 1.31
C GLY A 161 -19.92 -1.45 0.84
N SER A 162 -20.56 -1.43 -0.30
CA SER A 162 -21.18 -2.61 -0.92
C SER A 162 -20.37 -3.10 -2.12
N PRO A 163 -20.08 -4.40 -2.21
CA PRO A 163 -19.34 -4.94 -3.35
C PRO A 163 -20.21 -4.92 -4.61
N THR A 164 -19.57 -4.59 -5.73
CA THR A 164 -20.20 -4.64 -7.06
C THR A 164 -19.37 -5.50 -8.02
N VAL A 165 -19.85 -5.67 -9.24
CA VAL A 165 -19.09 -6.28 -10.33
C VAL A 165 -19.06 -5.27 -11.47
N GLY A 166 -17.93 -4.58 -11.62
CA GLY A 166 -17.76 -3.56 -12.66
C GLY A 166 -18.52 -2.26 -12.41
N GLY A 167 -18.92 -1.98 -11.17
CA GLY A 167 -19.54 -0.71 -10.79
C GLY A 167 -18.52 0.43 -10.70
N ASP A 168 -19.04 1.68 -10.72
CA ASP A 168 -18.20 2.89 -10.64
C ASP A 168 -17.36 2.92 -9.35
N ASN A 169 -17.90 2.44 -8.24
CA ASN A 169 -17.20 2.37 -6.96
C ASN A 169 -15.92 1.54 -7.01
N GLU A 170 -15.86 0.50 -7.86
CA GLU A 170 -14.64 -0.31 -8.03
C GLU A 170 -13.52 0.45 -8.77
N SER A 171 -13.87 1.46 -9.56
CA SER A 171 -12.90 2.35 -10.22
C SER A 171 -12.57 3.57 -9.36
N LEU A 172 -13.55 4.10 -8.64
CA LEU A 172 -13.40 5.29 -7.81
C LEU A 172 -12.66 5.02 -6.49
N ALA A 173 -12.77 3.80 -5.95
CA ALA A 173 -12.04 3.42 -4.75
C ALA A 173 -10.50 3.45 -4.95
N PRO A 174 -9.91 2.79 -5.96
CA PRO A 174 -8.48 2.93 -6.23
C PRO A 174 -8.08 4.35 -6.62
N LYS A 175 -8.95 5.13 -7.29
CA LYS A 175 -8.72 6.56 -7.54
C LYS A 175 -8.50 7.31 -6.22
N ALA A 176 -9.37 7.13 -5.23
CA ALA A 176 -9.24 7.79 -3.93
C ALA A 176 -7.91 7.45 -3.23
N VAL A 177 -7.48 6.19 -3.30
CA VAL A 177 -6.17 5.77 -2.75
C VAL A 177 -5.01 6.46 -3.48
N ILE A 178 -5.05 6.56 -4.82
CA ILE A 178 -4.02 7.27 -5.60
C ILE A 178 -4.02 8.76 -5.25
N GLU A 179 -5.17 9.37 -5.06
CA GLU A 179 -5.31 10.76 -4.65
C GLU A 179 -4.74 11.00 -3.25
N TRP A 180 -5.00 10.10 -2.29
CA TRP A 180 -4.39 10.15 -0.96
C TRP A 180 -2.86 10.04 -1.03
N LEU A 181 -2.32 9.11 -1.83
CA LEU A 181 -0.89 8.95 -2.06
C LEU A 181 -0.24 10.20 -2.69
N SER A 182 -1.05 11.06 -3.31
CA SER A 182 -0.64 12.33 -3.93
C SER A 182 -0.99 13.56 -3.07
N GLY A 183 -1.52 13.37 -1.85
CA GLY A 183 -1.91 14.44 -0.94
C GLY A 183 -3.21 15.15 -1.29
N LYS A 184 -4.11 14.52 -2.06
CA LYS A 184 -5.36 15.13 -2.54
C LYS A 184 -6.63 14.55 -1.89
N SER A 185 -6.51 13.48 -1.12
CA SER A 185 -7.62 12.85 -0.41
C SER A 185 -7.24 12.60 1.04
N ASN A 186 -8.20 12.16 1.87
CA ASN A 186 -7.99 11.91 3.29
C ASN A 186 -7.67 10.44 3.55
N GLY A 187 -6.65 10.18 4.36
CA GLY A 187 -6.41 8.89 4.99
C GLY A 187 -6.59 8.99 6.50
N TYR A 188 -6.90 7.88 7.14
CA TYR A 188 -7.14 7.80 8.57
C TYR A 188 -6.42 6.60 9.17
N LYS A 189 -6.05 6.72 10.44
CA LYS A 189 -5.38 5.68 11.19
C LYS A 189 -6.29 4.51 11.54
N GLU A 190 -7.57 4.81 11.70
CA GLU A 190 -8.60 3.83 12.08
C GLU A 190 -9.83 3.96 11.18
N ARG A 191 -10.56 2.86 11.02
CA ARG A 191 -11.75 2.78 10.17
C ARG A 191 -12.81 3.83 10.53
N GLU A 192 -13.09 3.98 11.82
CA GLU A 192 -14.11 4.91 12.34
C GLU A 192 -13.49 6.13 13.03
N GLY A 193 -12.15 6.22 13.06
CA GLY A 193 -11.41 7.29 13.71
C GLY A 193 -11.40 8.57 12.89
N ASN A 194 -10.94 9.67 13.55
CA ASN A 194 -10.79 10.99 12.93
C ASN A 194 -9.32 11.42 12.82
N GLU A 195 -8.38 10.61 13.28
CA GLU A 195 -6.96 10.89 13.18
C GLU A 195 -6.51 10.72 11.72
N LYS A 196 -6.22 11.85 11.07
CA LYS A 196 -5.78 11.87 9.69
C LYS A 196 -4.33 11.44 9.55
N VAL A 197 -4.04 10.72 8.48
CA VAL A 197 -2.69 10.28 8.10
C VAL A 197 -2.38 10.76 6.69
N GLU A 198 -1.29 11.47 6.54
CA GLU A 198 -0.76 11.90 5.25
C GLU A 198 0.28 10.89 4.73
N ALA A 199 0.28 10.65 3.43
CA ALA A 199 1.28 9.82 2.78
C ALA A 199 2.57 10.62 2.51
N TYR A 200 3.13 11.28 3.56
CA TYR A 200 4.30 12.18 3.47
C TYR A 200 5.54 11.51 2.88
N TRP A 201 5.61 10.21 2.97
CA TRP A 201 6.67 9.35 2.45
C TRP A 201 6.52 9.03 0.95
N SER A 202 5.40 9.38 0.33
CA SER A 202 5.15 9.18 -1.10
C SER A 202 5.67 10.33 -1.94
N THR A 203 6.21 10.02 -3.13
CA THR A 203 6.52 11.03 -4.16
C THR A 203 5.28 11.47 -4.95
N GLY A 204 4.12 10.85 -4.72
CA GLY A 204 2.92 11.01 -5.54
C GLY A 204 2.98 10.28 -6.89
N LYS A 205 4.10 9.61 -7.21
CA LYS A 205 4.22 8.77 -8.41
C LYS A 205 3.76 7.36 -8.08
N VAL A 206 2.65 6.94 -8.69
CA VAL A 206 2.00 5.65 -8.42
C VAL A 206 1.95 4.83 -9.70
N GLY A 207 2.54 3.65 -9.66
CA GLY A 207 2.32 2.59 -10.66
C GLY A 207 1.29 1.62 -10.12
N MET A 208 0.20 1.40 -10.86
CA MET A 208 -0.87 0.50 -10.44
C MET A 208 -0.73 -0.86 -11.08
N THR A 209 -0.96 -1.90 -10.29
CA THR A 209 -1.15 -3.27 -10.75
C THR A 209 -2.48 -3.78 -10.23
N LEU A 210 -3.11 -4.69 -10.97
CA LEU A 210 -4.39 -5.27 -10.61
C LEU A 210 -4.23 -6.77 -10.48
N SER A 211 -4.68 -7.31 -9.35
CA SER A 211 -4.76 -8.74 -9.16
C SER A 211 -6.17 -9.21 -9.50
N LEU A 212 -6.33 -9.70 -10.73
CA LEU A 212 -7.52 -10.43 -11.15
C LEU A 212 -7.18 -11.91 -11.29
N ILE A 213 -8.08 -12.77 -10.85
CA ILE A 213 -7.98 -14.19 -11.15
C ILE A 213 -8.27 -14.35 -12.64
N HIS A 214 -7.30 -14.84 -13.39
CA HIS A 214 -7.57 -15.33 -14.71
C HIS A 214 -8.37 -16.62 -14.59
N ILE A 215 -9.60 -16.54 -15.01
CA ILE A 215 -10.46 -17.71 -15.17
C ILE A 215 -10.14 -18.36 -16.51
#